data_5c06aec568781e41076c81d8deb0ea72
#
_entry.id   5c06aec568781e41076c81d8deb0ea72
#
_cell.length_a   1.000
_cell.length_b   1.000
_cell.length_c   1.000
_cell.angle_alpha   90.00
_cell.angle_beta   90.00
_cell.angle_gamma   90.00
#
_symmetry.space_group_name_H-M   'P 1'
#
loop_
_entity.id
_entity.type
_entity.pdbx_description
1 polymer ?
#
loop_
_entity_poly.entity_id
_entity_poly.type
_entity_poly.pdbx_seq_one_letter_code
_entity_poly.pdbx_strand_id
1 'polypeptide(L)'
;MDKKNIDWANLGFGYVDTDKRFVANFKDGKWDDGVLTEDSNVVINECAGVLQYAQTIFEGMKAYTTEDGRIVTFRPDLNASRFADSARRLEMPVFPEDKFVEAIKETVKANAAYVPPYGSGATLYVRPYMFASSSVIGVKPAEEYQFRVLTTPVGPYFKGGAKPITIKVSDFDRADPHGTGHIKAGLNYAMSLHAIVTAHAEGFDENMYLDAATRTKVEETGGANFIFVTKDNKVVTPKSNSILPSITRRSIMYVAKEYLGLEVEEREVFIDEVKDFAECGLCGTAAVISPVGKIVNHGEEICFPSGMDEMGPITKKLYETLTGIQMGRIEAPEGWLVEIK
;
A
#
# COMPACT_ATOMS: atom_id res chain seq x y z
N MET A 1 4.24 -28.43 -2.67
CA MET A 1 3.12 -28.14 -3.62
C MET A 1 3.74 -27.61 -4.89
N ASP A 2 3.37 -28.17 -6.04
CA ASP A 2 3.91 -27.74 -7.31
C ASP A 2 3.41 -26.33 -7.64
N LYS A 3 4.31 -25.46 -8.10
CA LYS A 3 3.96 -24.10 -8.50
C LYS A 3 3.26 -24.10 -9.85
N LYS A 4 2.36 -23.14 -10.07
CA LYS A 4 1.72 -22.94 -11.39
C LYS A 4 2.79 -22.62 -12.44
N ASN A 5 2.56 -23.05 -13.66
CA ASN A 5 3.44 -22.69 -14.80
C ASN A 5 3.15 -21.26 -15.25
N ILE A 6 3.81 -20.31 -14.60
CA ILE A 6 3.70 -18.87 -14.84
C ILE A 6 5.11 -18.32 -15.15
N ASP A 7 5.20 -17.45 -16.13
CA ASP A 7 6.44 -16.71 -16.40
C ASP A 7 6.63 -15.60 -15.34
N TRP A 8 7.19 -16.00 -14.20
CA TRP A 8 7.40 -15.12 -13.03
C TRP A 8 8.26 -13.89 -13.33
N ALA A 9 9.24 -14.02 -14.24
CA ALA A 9 10.16 -12.96 -14.58
C ALA A 9 9.50 -11.84 -15.42
N ASN A 10 8.49 -12.20 -16.20
CA ASN A 10 7.78 -11.26 -17.07
C ASN A 10 6.43 -10.79 -16.56
N LEU A 11 6.05 -11.17 -15.34
CA LEU A 11 4.85 -10.64 -14.71
C LEU A 11 4.93 -9.10 -14.60
N GLY A 12 3.80 -8.45 -14.90
CA GLY A 12 3.57 -7.05 -14.57
C GLY A 12 2.78 -6.91 -13.26
N PHE A 13 2.14 -5.77 -13.09
CA PHE A 13 1.19 -5.53 -11.98
C PHE A 13 -0.28 -5.68 -12.44
N GLY A 14 -0.50 -6.44 -13.52
CA GLY A 14 -1.82 -6.79 -14.03
C GLY A 14 -2.49 -7.92 -13.24
N TYR A 15 -3.81 -7.97 -13.32
CA TYR A 15 -4.58 -9.04 -12.69
C TYR A 15 -4.36 -10.39 -13.38
N VAL A 16 -3.98 -11.38 -12.61
CA VAL A 16 -3.93 -12.79 -12.99
C VAL A 16 -4.88 -13.52 -12.05
N ASP A 17 -5.86 -14.21 -12.60
CA ASP A 17 -6.85 -14.94 -11.80
C ASP A 17 -6.21 -16.11 -11.05
N THR A 18 -6.68 -16.33 -9.81
CA THR A 18 -6.25 -17.43 -8.95
C THR A 18 -7.43 -18.34 -8.58
N ASP A 19 -7.14 -19.56 -8.15
CA ASP A 19 -8.16 -20.59 -8.00
C ASP A 19 -9.22 -20.27 -6.94
N LYS A 20 -8.84 -19.57 -5.85
CA LYS A 20 -9.72 -19.34 -4.70
C LYS A 20 -9.71 -17.89 -4.21
N ARG A 21 -10.83 -17.47 -3.66
CA ARG A 21 -11.03 -16.23 -2.90
C ARG A 21 -11.86 -16.50 -1.67
N PHE A 22 -11.66 -15.68 -0.63
CA PHE A 22 -12.48 -15.73 0.58
C PHE A 22 -13.63 -14.73 0.44
N VAL A 23 -14.81 -15.10 0.94
CA VAL A 23 -16.02 -14.26 0.93
C VAL A 23 -16.75 -14.44 2.24
N ALA A 24 -17.03 -13.33 2.95
CA ALA A 24 -17.91 -13.28 4.10
C ALA A 24 -18.96 -12.18 3.92
N ASN A 25 -20.18 -12.39 4.45
CA ASN A 25 -21.28 -11.48 4.33
C ASN A 25 -21.69 -10.95 5.71
N PHE A 26 -21.99 -9.66 5.77
CA PHE A 26 -22.64 -9.03 6.93
C PHE A 26 -24.12 -8.83 6.62
N LYS A 27 -24.95 -9.44 7.42
CA LYS A 27 -26.41 -9.37 7.31
C LYS A 27 -27.06 -9.53 8.69
N ASP A 28 -28.17 -8.86 8.90
CA ASP A 28 -28.92 -8.93 10.17
C ASP A 28 -28.03 -8.63 11.41
N GLY A 29 -27.12 -7.65 11.27
CA GLY A 29 -26.23 -7.18 12.32
C GLY A 29 -25.03 -8.07 12.65
N LYS A 30 -24.74 -9.10 11.85
CA LYS A 30 -23.63 -10.03 12.11
C LYS A 30 -22.92 -10.49 10.83
N TRP A 31 -21.64 -10.82 10.97
CA TRP A 31 -20.85 -11.53 9.97
C TRP A 31 -21.15 -13.03 10.00
N ASP A 32 -21.22 -13.65 8.83
CA ASP A 32 -21.11 -15.11 8.70
C ASP A 32 -19.66 -15.58 8.91
N ASP A 33 -19.42 -16.90 8.88
CA ASP A 33 -18.08 -17.44 9.06
C ASP A 33 -17.19 -17.33 7.81
N GLY A 34 -17.79 -16.94 6.67
CA GLY A 34 -17.10 -16.85 5.40
C GLY A 34 -16.78 -18.21 4.78
N VAL A 35 -16.46 -18.19 3.51
CA VAL A 35 -16.12 -19.40 2.73
C VAL A 35 -15.07 -19.10 1.67
N LEU A 36 -14.27 -20.10 1.31
CA LEU A 36 -13.45 -20.10 0.10
C LEU A 36 -14.31 -20.50 -1.11
N THR A 37 -14.29 -19.70 -2.17
CA THR A 37 -15.00 -19.95 -3.42
C THR A 37 -14.10 -19.77 -4.64
N GLU A 38 -14.48 -20.39 -5.76
CA GLU A 38 -13.85 -20.18 -7.08
C GLU A 38 -14.49 -19.02 -7.85
N ASP A 39 -15.72 -18.62 -7.46
CA ASP A 39 -16.45 -17.57 -8.18
C ASP A 39 -15.85 -16.18 -7.91
N SER A 40 -15.29 -15.59 -8.96
CA SER A 40 -14.73 -14.24 -8.97
C SER A 40 -15.76 -13.13 -9.17
N ASN A 41 -17.00 -13.50 -9.53
CA ASN A 41 -18.03 -12.52 -9.80
C ASN A 41 -18.60 -11.93 -8.51
N VAL A 42 -19.07 -10.69 -8.62
CA VAL A 42 -19.83 -9.99 -7.58
C VAL A 42 -21.18 -9.62 -8.21
N VAL A 43 -22.25 -10.18 -7.66
CA VAL A 43 -23.62 -9.87 -8.10
C VAL A 43 -24.26 -8.98 -7.04
N ILE A 44 -24.57 -7.74 -7.42
CA ILE A 44 -25.17 -6.72 -6.55
C ILE A 44 -26.29 -5.98 -7.30
N ASN A 45 -27.19 -5.36 -6.55
CA ASN A 45 -28.22 -4.50 -7.13
C ASN A 45 -27.61 -3.20 -7.65
N GLU A 46 -28.17 -2.61 -8.71
CA GLU A 46 -27.72 -1.32 -9.27
C GLU A 46 -27.74 -0.18 -8.24
N CYS A 47 -28.60 -0.26 -7.22
CA CYS A 47 -28.68 0.71 -6.12
C CYS A 47 -27.75 0.35 -4.93
N ALA A 48 -26.83 -0.61 -5.06
CA ALA A 48 -25.92 -0.94 -3.99
C ALA A 48 -25.10 0.28 -3.55
N GLY A 49 -24.90 0.43 -2.23
CA GLY A 49 -24.21 1.61 -1.64
C GLY A 49 -22.80 1.82 -2.18
N VAL A 50 -22.12 0.75 -2.59
CA VAL A 50 -20.82 0.86 -3.25
C VAL A 50 -20.89 1.56 -4.61
N LEU A 51 -21.94 1.31 -5.39
CA LEU A 51 -22.12 1.92 -6.71
C LEU A 51 -22.62 3.37 -6.61
N GLN A 52 -23.46 3.67 -5.62
CA GLN A 52 -24.07 4.98 -5.47
C GLN A 52 -23.18 5.98 -4.73
N TYR A 53 -22.47 5.53 -3.68
CA TYR A 53 -21.76 6.41 -2.75
C TYR A 53 -20.31 5.99 -2.49
N ALA A 54 -19.76 5.08 -3.29
CA ALA A 54 -18.39 4.57 -3.14
C ALA A 54 -18.07 4.08 -1.71
N GLN A 55 -19.07 3.52 -0.99
CA GLN A 55 -18.89 3.00 0.36
C GLN A 55 -18.12 1.67 0.30
N THR A 56 -16.80 1.78 0.20
CA THR A 56 -15.86 0.66 0.07
C THR A 56 -14.49 1.01 0.67
N ILE A 57 -13.87 0.01 1.26
CA ILE A 57 -12.51 0.07 1.81
C ILE A 57 -11.70 -1.13 1.33
N PHE A 58 -10.37 -1.01 1.33
CA PHE A 58 -9.51 -2.10 0.90
C PHE A 58 -8.17 -2.09 1.62
N GLU A 59 -7.45 -3.19 1.52
CA GLU A 59 -6.08 -3.33 1.94
C GLU A 59 -5.20 -3.87 0.83
N GLY A 60 -3.90 -3.73 0.99
CA GLY A 60 -2.91 -4.29 0.09
C GLY A 60 -1.74 -4.82 0.89
N MET A 61 -1.45 -6.09 0.69
CA MET A 61 -0.34 -6.78 1.33
C MET A 61 0.24 -7.82 0.37
N LYS A 62 1.30 -8.49 0.79
CA LYS A 62 1.97 -9.50 -0.04
C LYS A 62 2.22 -10.77 0.75
N ALA A 63 2.22 -11.90 0.05
CA ALA A 63 2.79 -13.14 0.54
C ALA A 63 4.07 -13.44 -0.25
N TYR A 64 5.05 -13.97 0.46
CA TYR A 64 6.41 -14.21 -0.02
C TYR A 64 6.80 -15.67 0.17
N THR A 65 7.61 -16.22 -0.72
CA THR A 65 8.41 -17.41 -0.42
C THR A 65 9.75 -16.92 0.15
N THR A 66 10.07 -17.34 1.37
CA THR A 66 11.33 -17.03 2.03
C THR A 66 12.48 -17.87 1.48
N GLU A 67 13.73 -17.53 1.84
CA GLU A 67 14.93 -18.26 1.41
C GLU A 67 14.89 -19.75 1.82
N ASP A 68 14.33 -20.04 2.99
CA ASP A 68 14.15 -21.40 3.52
C ASP A 68 12.87 -22.10 3.02
N GLY A 69 12.14 -21.48 2.08
CA GLY A 69 10.99 -22.06 1.38
C GLY A 69 9.65 -21.95 2.10
N ARG A 70 9.57 -21.26 3.25
CA ARG A 70 8.29 -20.96 3.91
C ARG A 70 7.50 -19.95 3.12
N ILE A 71 6.18 -20.01 3.21
CA ILE A 71 5.30 -18.94 2.74
C ILE A 71 4.92 -18.06 3.94
N VAL A 72 5.18 -16.77 3.83
CA VAL A 72 4.91 -15.80 4.90
C VAL A 72 4.16 -14.58 4.37
N THR A 73 3.44 -13.89 5.26
CA THR A 73 2.94 -12.54 5.03
C THR A 73 3.54 -11.58 6.06
N PHE A 74 3.60 -10.30 5.73
CA PHE A 74 4.29 -9.27 6.49
C PHE A 74 3.31 -8.36 7.22
N ARG A 75 3.33 -8.39 8.57
CA ARG A 75 2.56 -7.53 9.49
C ARG A 75 1.05 -7.45 9.18
N PRO A 76 0.37 -8.59 9.00
CA PRO A 76 -1.05 -8.62 8.66
C PRO A 76 -1.95 -8.04 9.77
N ASP A 77 -1.48 -8.04 11.02
CA ASP A 77 -2.10 -7.42 12.18
C ASP A 77 -2.33 -5.92 11.98
N LEU A 78 -1.34 -5.21 11.45
CA LEU A 78 -1.47 -3.77 11.16
C LEU A 78 -2.41 -3.49 9.99
N ASN A 79 -2.48 -4.40 9.00
CA ASN A 79 -3.49 -4.29 7.94
C ASN A 79 -4.90 -4.49 8.52
N ALA A 80 -5.09 -5.49 9.40
CA ALA A 80 -6.37 -5.74 10.06
C ALA A 80 -6.84 -4.53 10.87
N SER A 81 -5.96 -3.96 11.69
CA SER A 81 -6.26 -2.77 12.50
C SER A 81 -6.61 -1.55 11.63
N ARG A 82 -5.82 -1.26 10.58
CA ARG A 82 -6.10 -0.14 9.66
C ARG A 82 -7.39 -0.36 8.85
N PHE A 83 -7.70 -1.59 8.49
CA PHE A 83 -8.96 -1.96 7.86
C PHE A 83 -10.16 -1.68 8.77
N ALA A 84 -10.05 -2.03 10.06
CA ALA A 84 -11.04 -1.72 11.07
C ALA A 84 -11.24 -0.20 11.25
N ASP A 85 -10.15 0.59 11.28
CA ASP A 85 -10.22 2.04 11.37
C ASP A 85 -10.90 2.66 10.13
N SER A 86 -10.58 2.14 8.94
CA SER A 86 -11.23 2.56 7.69
C SER A 86 -12.73 2.25 7.71
N ALA A 87 -13.12 1.07 8.21
CA ALA A 87 -14.52 0.69 8.35
C ALA A 87 -15.28 1.63 9.29
N ARG A 88 -14.74 1.88 10.48
CA ARG A 88 -15.35 2.81 11.47
C ARG A 88 -15.57 4.20 10.88
N ARG A 89 -14.59 4.72 10.13
CA ARG A 89 -14.67 6.08 9.56
C ARG A 89 -15.74 6.21 8.48
N LEU A 90 -16.06 5.13 7.75
CA LEU A 90 -17.11 5.12 6.72
C LEU A 90 -18.43 4.50 7.20
N GLU A 91 -18.64 4.40 8.52
CA GLU A 91 -19.86 3.82 9.11
C GLU A 91 -20.17 2.40 8.56
N MET A 92 -19.10 1.61 8.37
CA MET A 92 -19.19 0.21 7.92
C MET A 92 -18.99 -0.73 9.13
N PRO A 93 -19.58 -1.94 9.13
CA PRO A 93 -19.34 -2.90 10.20
C PRO A 93 -17.88 -3.35 10.21
N VAL A 94 -17.26 -3.35 11.38
CA VAL A 94 -15.89 -3.85 11.52
C VAL A 94 -15.87 -5.36 11.27
N PHE A 95 -15.02 -5.80 10.34
CA PHE A 95 -14.69 -7.21 10.23
C PHE A 95 -13.67 -7.55 11.33
N PRO A 96 -13.87 -8.60 12.15
CA PRO A 96 -12.99 -8.90 13.27
C PRO A 96 -11.53 -9.07 12.84
N GLU A 97 -10.59 -8.46 13.57
CA GLU A 97 -9.17 -8.40 13.18
C GLU A 97 -8.50 -9.79 13.13
N ASP A 98 -8.87 -10.66 14.07
CA ASP A 98 -8.43 -12.07 14.08
C ASP A 98 -8.96 -12.85 12.87
N LYS A 99 -10.26 -12.70 12.55
CA LYS A 99 -10.86 -13.31 11.36
C LYS A 99 -10.27 -12.74 10.06
N PHE A 100 -9.91 -11.45 10.04
CA PHE A 100 -9.21 -10.85 8.89
C PHE A 100 -7.89 -11.55 8.62
N VAL A 101 -7.05 -11.73 9.65
CA VAL A 101 -5.76 -12.41 9.52
C VAL A 101 -5.95 -13.87 9.10
N GLU A 102 -6.93 -14.57 9.65
CA GLU A 102 -7.22 -15.95 9.28
C GLU A 102 -7.71 -16.07 7.83
N ALA A 103 -8.61 -15.19 7.38
CA ALA A 103 -9.05 -15.15 5.99
C ALA A 103 -7.89 -14.93 5.00
N ILE A 104 -6.90 -14.10 5.36
CA ILE A 104 -5.66 -13.94 4.58
C ILE A 104 -4.89 -15.27 4.49
N LYS A 105 -4.67 -15.94 5.64
CA LYS A 105 -3.94 -17.21 5.71
C LYS A 105 -4.62 -18.29 4.89
N GLU A 106 -5.94 -18.46 5.05
CA GLU A 106 -6.73 -19.44 4.29
C GLU A 106 -6.67 -19.17 2.78
N THR A 107 -6.82 -17.90 2.36
CA THR A 107 -6.79 -17.54 0.94
C THR A 107 -5.41 -17.78 0.33
N VAL A 108 -4.34 -17.38 1.01
CA VAL A 108 -2.97 -17.59 0.53
C VAL A 108 -2.63 -19.08 0.51
N LYS A 109 -3.01 -19.85 1.53
CA LYS A 109 -2.83 -21.29 1.59
C LYS A 109 -3.54 -22.00 0.43
N ALA A 110 -4.79 -21.66 0.16
CA ALA A 110 -5.56 -22.22 -0.94
C ALA A 110 -4.96 -21.89 -2.32
N ASN A 111 -4.23 -20.77 -2.43
CA ASN A 111 -3.54 -20.32 -3.64
C ASN A 111 -2.01 -20.48 -3.56
N ALA A 112 -1.48 -21.37 -2.71
CA ALA A 112 -0.03 -21.50 -2.49
C ALA A 112 0.76 -21.84 -3.76
N ALA A 113 0.12 -22.47 -4.76
CA ALA A 113 0.71 -22.73 -6.07
C ALA A 113 1.01 -21.44 -6.87
N TYR A 114 0.33 -20.34 -6.56
CA TYR A 114 0.51 -19.02 -7.18
C TYR A 114 1.49 -18.11 -6.41
N VAL A 115 1.98 -18.51 -5.24
CA VAL A 115 3.03 -17.77 -4.55
C VAL A 115 4.33 -17.95 -5.31
N PRO A 116 4.96 -16.89 -5.86
CA PRO A 116 6.15 -17.01 -6.67
C PRO A 116 7.32 -17.68 -5.92
N PRO A 117 8.21 -18.39 -6.62
CA PRO A 117 9.41 -18.96 -6.01
C PRO A 117 10.33 -17.89 -5.44
N TYR A 118 11.09 -18.23 -4.40
CA TYR A 118 12.16 -17.37 -3.89
C TYR A 118 13.16 -17.04 -5.02
N GLY A 119 13.64 -15.81 -5.04
CA GLY A 119 14.61 -15.36 -6.05
C GLY A 119 14.00 -14.93 -7.40
N SER A 120 12.70 -15.15 -7.63
CA SER A 120 12.02 -14.70 -8.86
C SER A 120 11.81 -13.18 -8.94
N GLY A 121 11.93 -12.46 -7.82
CA GLY A 121 11.57 -11.06 -7.70
C GLY A 121 10.07 -10.78 -7.67
N ALA A 122 9.24 -11.76 -8.04
CA ALA A 122 7.78 -11.68 -7.99
C ALA A 122 7.23 -12.01 -6.58
N THR A 123 5.99 -11.61 -6.31
CA THR A 123 5.29 -11.84 -5.04
C THR A 123 3.82 -12.14 -5.30
N LEU A 124 3.13 -12.75 -4.33
CA LEU A 124 1.68 -12.86 -4.39
C LEU A 124 1.07 -11.61 -3.71
N TYR A 125 0.42 -10.77 -4.50
CA TYR A 125 -0.34 -9.64 -3.97
C TYR A 125 -1.67 -10.13 -3.40
N VAL A 126 -2.02 -9.66 -2.21
CA VAL A 126 -3.25 -10.02 -1.49
C VAL A 126 -4.08 -8.74 -1.32
N ARG A 127 -5.33 -8.78 -1.79
CA ARG A 127 -6.27 -7.67 -1.75
C ARG A 127 -7.50 -8.02 -0.91
N PRO A 128 -7.48 -7.74 0.39
CA PRO A 128 -8.71 -7.69 1.18
C PRO A 128 -9.50 -6.42 0.84
N TYR A 129 -10.82 -6.54 0.74
CA TYR A 129 -11.69 -5.37 0.54
C TYR A 129 -13.09 -5.65 1.06
N MET A 130 -13.80 -4.58 1.39
CA MET A 130 -15.19 -4.64 1.85
C MET A 130 -16.00 -3.56 1.16
N PHE A 131 -17.23 -3.86 0.84
CA PHE A 131 -18.13 -2.93 0.17
C PHE A 131 -19.58 -3.09 0.63
N ALA A 132 -20.35 -2.00 0.55
CA ALA A 132 -21.77 -1.96 0.79
C ALA A 132 -22.52 -2.67 -0.34
N SER A 133 -23.25 -3.73 -0.05
CA SER A 133 -23.92 -4.60 -1.02
C SER A 133 -25.43 -4.41 -1.08
N SER A 134 -26.07 -3.90 -0.02
CA SER A 134 -27.52 -3.65 -0.03
C SER A 134 -27.88 -2.37 -0.77
N SER A 135 -29.13 -2.32 -1.25
CA SER A 135 -29.67 -1.20 -2.02
C SER A 135 -29.90 0.03 -1.14
N VAL A 136 -29.40 1.19 -1.56
CA VAL A 136 -29.51 2.49 -0.88
C VAL A 136 -29.71 3.60 -1.90
N ILE A 137 -30.78 4.41 -1.76
CA ILE A 137 -30.99 5.63 -2.56
C ILE A 137 -30.72 6.89 -1.72
N GLY A 138 -31.23 6.95 -0.49
CA GLY A 138 -30.89 8.05 0.41
C GLY A 138 -29.47 7.90 0.96
N VAL A 139 -28.77 9.03 1.22
CA VAL A 139 -27.42 9.00 1.79
C VAL A 139 -27.46 8.50 3.24
N LYS A 140 -27.21 7.22 3.43
CA LYS A 140 -27.12 6.54 4.73
C LYS A 140 -26.19 5.33 4.59
N PRO A 141 -25.67 4.79 5.71
CA PRO A 141 -24.96 3.51 5.71
C PRO A 141 -25.85 2.38 5.15
N ALA A 142 -25.27 1.47 4.41
CA ALA A 142 -25.94 0.26 3.96
C ALA A 142 -26.26 -0.69 5.14
N GLU A 143 -27.12 -1.66 4.92
CA GLU A 143 -27.52 -2.65 5.93
C GLU A 143 -26.79 -3.99 5.74
N GLU A 144 -26.34 -4.27 4.51
CA GLU A 144 -25.57 -5.46 4.18
C GLU A 144 -24.24 -5.09 3.54
N TYR A 145 -23.20 -5.87 3.84
CA TYR A 145 -21.84 -5.70 3.33
C TYR A 145 -21.23 -7.04 2.97
N GLN A 146 -20.26 -7.00 2.06
CA GLN A 146 -19.48 -8.18 1.74
C GLN A 146 -17.99 -7.88 1.93
N PHE A 147 -17.30 -8.75 2.69
CA PHE A 147 -15.86 -8.79 2.80
C PHE A 147 -15.28 -9.86 1.88
N ARG A 148 -14.25 -9.53 1.13
CA ARG A 148 -13.60 -10.47 0.21
C ARG A 148 -12.07 -10.36 0.31
N VAL A 149 -11.40 -11.47 0.03
CA VAL A 149 -9.95 -11.51 -0.17
C VAL A 149 -9.67 -12.17 -1.50
N LEU A 150 -9.03 -11.45 -2.42
CA LEU A 150 -8.49 -12.00 -3.65
C LEU A 150 -6.96 -11.97 -3.64
N THR A 151 -6.34 -12.81 -4.45
CA THR A 151 -4.89 -12.83 -4.65
C THR A 151 -4.56 -12.74 -6.13
N THR A 152 -3.38 -12.21 -6.46
CA THR A 152 -2.85 -12.20 -7.81
C THR A 152 -1.32 -12.19 -7.76
N PRO A 153 -0.62 -13.06 -8.49
CA PRO A 153 0.83 -12.97 -8.58
C PRO A 153 1.21 -11.73 -9.37
N VAL A 154 2.18 -10.99 -8.85
CA VAL A 154 2.70 -9.75 -9.45
C VAL A 154 4.21 -9.84 -9.58
N GLY A 155 4.73 -9.27 -10.66
CA GLY A 155 6.16 -9.18 -10.92
C GLY A 155 6.87 -8.18 -10.01
N PRO A 156 8.18 -8.08 -10.15
CA PRO A 156 8.94 -7.03 -9.50
C PRO A 156 8.41 -5.67 -9.95
N TYR A 157 8.17 -4.79 -8.99
CA TYR A 157 7.65 -3.45 -9.28
C TYR A 157 8.59 -2.69 -10.24
N PHE A 158 9.90 -2.88 -10.07
CA PHE A 158 10.91 -2.33 -10.96
C PHE A 158 11.51 -3.44 -11.84
N LYS A 159 11.13 -3.49 -13.11
CA LYS A 159 11.81 -4.32 -14.09
C LYS A 159 13.20 -3.73 -14.37
N GLY A 160 14.26 -4.45 -14.00
CA GLY A 160 15.64 -3.99 -14.22
C GLY A 160 16.26 -3.14 -13.12
N GLY A 161 15.68 -3.17 -11.90
CA GLY A 161 16.14 -2.43 -10.72
C GLY A 161 15.36 -1.16 -10.44
N ALA A 162 15.44 -0.68 -9.21
CA ALA A 162 14.75 0.54 -8.78
C ALA A 162 15.44 1.77 -9.37
N LYS A 163 14.90 2.29 -10.47
CA LYS A 163 15.35 3.56 -11.05
C LYS A 163 14.67 4.74 -10.38
N PRO A 164 15.40 5.83 -10.12
CA PRO A 164 14.81 7.06 -9.60
C PRO A 164 13.73 7.62 -10.54
N ILE A 165 12.67 8.11 -9.95
CA ILE A 165 11.53 8.69 -10.65
C ILE A 165 11.51 10.20 -10.53
N THR A 166 10.74 10.83 -11.42
CA THR A 166 10.48 12.26 -11.45
C THR A 166 9.05 12.55 -10.98
N ILE A 167 8.89 13.47 -10.03
CA ILE A 167 7.62 13.82 -9.42
C ILE A 167 7.25 15.27 -9.73
N LYS A 168 5.97 15.51 -10.02
CA LYS A 168 5.39 16.86 -10.11
C LYS A 168 4.67 17.20 -8.81
N VAL A 169 4.83 18.44 -8.31
CA VAL A 169 3.94 18.96 -7.26
C VAL A 169 2.57 19.23 -7.88
N SER A 170 1.52 18.66 -7.31
CA SER A 170 0.16 18.71 -7.82
C SER A 170 -0.51 20.06 -7.51
N ASP A 171 -1.30 20.56 -8.46
CA ASP A 171 -2.22 21.67 -8.25
C ASP A 171 -3.54 21.25 -7.56
N PHE A 172 -3.78 19.95 -7.49
CA PHE A 172 -4.98 19.35 -6.89
C PHE A 172 -4.69 18.90 -5.46
N ASP A 173 -5.73 18.85 -4.64
CA ASP A 173 -5.69 18.30 -3.30
C ASP A 173 -6.02 16.81 -3.33
N ARG A 174 -5.38 16.02 -2.48
CA ARG A 174 -5.68 14.60 -2.30
C ARG A 174 -6.76 14.38 -1.26
N ALA A 175 -6.70 15.13 -0.16
CA ALA A 175 -7.62 14.98 0.95
C ALA A 175 -7.68 16.26 1.80
N ASP A 176 -8.86 16.52 2.36
CA ASP A 176 -9.06 17.60 3.32
C ASP A 176 -8.43 17.27 4.69
N PRO A 177 -8.05 18.30 5.50
CA PRO A 177 -7.44 18.11 6.82
C PRO A 177 -8.30 17.29 7.80
N HIS A 178 -9.62 17.34 7.67
CA HIS A 178 -10.59 16.57 8.47
C HIS A 178 -11.38 15.55 7.61
N GLY A 179 -10.90 15.26 6.41
CA GLY A 179 -11.52 14.36 5.45
C GLY A 179 -11.21 12.88 5.70
N THR A 180 -10.96 12.16 4.63
CA THR A 180 -10.76 10.70 4.63
C THR A 180 -9.36 10.26 4.26
N GLY A 181 -8.38 11.18 4.15
CA GLY A 181 -7.03 10.87 3.70
C GLY A 181 -6.31 9.81 4.53
N HIS A 182 -6.61 9.73 5.83
CA HIS A 182 -6.01 8.78 6.77
C HIS A 182 -6.57 7.37 6.69
N ILE A 183 -7.61 7.11 5.90
CA ILE A 183 -8.19 5.77 5.71
C ILE A 183 -7.95 5.23 4.30
N LYS A 184 -8.00 3.90 4.17
CA LYS A 184 -7.77 3.23 2.89
C LYS A 184 -9.10 2.95 2.17
N ALA A 185 -9.71 4.02 1.65
CA ALA A 185 -11.01 4.00 0.98
C ALA A 185 -10.88 4.27 -0.52
N GLY A 186 -11.66 3.58 -1.33
CA GLY A 186 -11.62 3.68 -2.80
C GLY A 186 -11.81 5.12 -3.30
N LEU A 187 -12.63 5.93 -2.62
CA LEU A 187 -12.90 7.32 -2.96
C LEU A 187 -11.63 8.20 -3.01
N ASN A 188 -10.66 7.98 -2.11
CA ASN A 188 -9.40 8.73 -2.11
C ASN A 188 -8.55 8.44 -3.35
N TYR A 189 -8.62 7.21 -3.87
CA TYR A 189 -7.88 6.78 -5.06
C TYR A 189 -8.56 7.26 -6.34
N ALA A 190 -9.89 7.20 -6.40
CA ALA A 190 -10.63 7.75 -7.52
C ALA A 190 -10.40 9.26 -7.67
N MET A 191 -10.36 9.99 -6.56
CA MET A 191 -10.06 11.43 -6.55
C MET A 191 -8.64 11.75 -7.07
N SER A 192 -7.68 10.86 -6.87
CA SER A 192 -6.30 11.03 -7.32
C SER A 192 -6.08 10.78 -8.81
N LEU A 193 -7.04 10.16 -9.53
CA LEU A 193 -6.86 9.73 -10.92
C LEU A 193 -6.57 10.90 -11.87
N HIS A 194 -7.26 12.03 -11.72
CA HIS A 194 -7.04 13.17 -12.61
C HIS A 194 -5.61 13.73 -12.48
N ALA A 195 -5.12 13.87 -11.26
CA ALA A 195 -3.79 14.41 -11.01
C ALA A 195 -2.69 13.51 -11.58
N ILE A 196 -2.78 12.18 -11.37
CA ILE A 196 -1.76 11.26 -11.88
C ILE A 196 -1.80 11.13 -13.41
N VAL A 197 -2.99 11.11 -14.02
CA VAL A 197 -3.11 11.08 -15.49
C VAL A 197 -2.51 12.36 -16.11
N THR A 198 -2.75 13.53 -15.51
CA THR A 198 -2.16 14.78 -15.93
C THR A 198 -0.64 14.77 -15.79
N ALA A 199 -0.12 14.31 -14.64
CA ALA A 199 1.33 14.20 -14.42
C ALA A 199 1.99 13.28 -15.47
N HIS A 200 1.41 12.12 -15.74
CA HIS A 200 1.91 11.20 -16.78
C HIS A 200 1.88 11.81 -18.17
N ALA A 201 0.84 12.56 -18.53
CA ALA A 201 0.74 13.25 -19.81
C ALA A 201 1.82 14.33 -19.99
N GLU A 202 2.32 14.89 -18.90
CA GLU A 202 3.42 15.86 -18.87
C GLU A 202 4.81 15.19 -18.75
N GLY A 203 4.86 13.86 -18.67
CA GLY A 203 6.12 13.08 -18.63
C GLY A 203 6.68 12.85 -17.22
N PHE A 204 5.89 13.05 -16.17
CA PHE A 204 6.23 12.70 -14.79
C PHE A 204 5.77 11.30 -14.44
N ASP A 205 6.46 10.64 -13.51
CA ASP A 205 6.12 9.30 -13.07
C ASP A 205 5.05 9.28 -11.96
N GLU A 206 5.00 10.34 -11.15
CA GLU A 206 4.09 10.46 -9.99
C GLU A 206 3.86 11.93 -9.65
N ASN A 207 2.95 12.21 -8.74
CA ASN A 207 2.68 13.54 -8.22
C ASN A 207 2.77 13.61 -6.69
N MET A 208 3.25 14.73 -6.16
CA MET A 208 3.27 15.07 -4.75
C MET A 208 2.06 15.92 -4.41
N TYR A 209 1.35 15.57 -3.37
CA TYR A 209 0.31 16.42 -2.80
C TYR A 209 0.83 17.25 -1.63
N LEU A 210 0.39 18.47 -1.55
CA LEU A 210 0.58 19.36 -0.42
C LEU A 210 -0.69 19.41 0.43
N ASP A 211 -0.57 19.86 1.67
CA ASP A 211 -1.71 20.03 2.56
C ASP A 211 -2.75 21.01 1.94
N ALA A 212 -4.01 20.60 1.98
CA ALA A 212 -5.09 21.36 1.36
C ALA A 212 -5.37 22.72 2.03
N ALA A 213 -4.96 22.89 3.28
CA ALA A 213 -5.24 24.12 4.03
C ALA A 213 -4.28 25.26 3.69
N THR A 214 -2.99 24.98 3.52
CA THR A 214 -1.96 26.03 3.33
C THR A 214 -1.14 25.84 2.06
N ARG A 215 -1.13 24.62 1.48
CA ARG A 215 -0.32 24.21 0.33
C ARG A 215 1.19 24.45 0.53
N THR A 216 1.63 24.34 1.76
CA THR A 216 3.04 24.54 2.13
C THR A 216 3.70 23.30 2.71
N LYS A 217 2.91 22.29 3.10
CA LYS A 217 3.42 21.08 3.76
C LYS A 217 3.26 19.88 2.83
N VAL A 218 4.31 19.09 2.73
CA VAL A 218 4.31 17.85 1.97
C VAL A 218 3.43 16.81 2.68
N GLU A 219 2.53 16.18 1.95
CA GLU A 219 1.74 15.07 2.44
C GLU A 219 2.24 13.75 1.84
N GLU A 220 1.59 13.22 0.85
CA GLU A 220 1.93 11.96 0.21
C GLU A 220 1.65 12.00 -1.30
N THR A 221 1.86 10.91 -2.01
CA THR A 221 1.42 10.74 -3.40
C THR A 221 0.04 10.10 -3.45
N GLY A 222 -0.47 9.79 -4.64
CA GLY A 222 -1.71 9.03 -4.81
C GLY A 222 -1.70 7.65 -4.16
N GLY A 223 -0.54 7.01 -4.02
CA GLY A 223 -0.42 5.62 -3.54
C GLY A 223 0.73 5.31 -2.60
N ALA A 224 1.58 6.27 -2.24
CA ALA A 224 2.78 6.05 -1.43
C ALA A 224 3.11 7.25 -0.53
N ASN A 225 3.77 6.98 0.60
CA ASN A 225 4.23 8.02 1.53
C ASN A 225 5.67 8.44 1.19
N PHE A 226 6.04 9.67 1.54
CA PHE A 226 7.41 10.16 1.41
C PHE A 226 8.29 9.74 2.58
N ILE A 227 9.54 9.45 2.26
CA ILE A 227 10.68 9.44 3.19
C ILE A 227 11.76 10.32 2.61
N PHE A 228 12.39 11.13 3.46
CA PHE A 228 13.53 11.98 3.12
C PHE A 228 14.72 11.59 3.98
N VAL A 229 15.92 11.86 3.50
CA VAL A 229 17.15 11.70 4.27
C VAL A 229 17.88 13.04 4.29
N THR A 230 18.23 13.51 5.47
CA THR A 230 18.99 14.75 5.64
C THR A 230 20.48 14.54 5.30
N LYS A 231 21.23 15.63 5.14
CA LYS A 231 22.69 15.59 4.87
C LYS A 231 23.48 14.96 6.01
N ASP A 232 22.95 14.97 7.23
CA ASP A 232 23.50 14.29 8.41
C ASP A 232 22.91 12.89 8.67
N ASN A 233 22.29 12.31 7.63
CA ASN A 233 21.73 10.93 7.58
C ASN A 233 20.54 10.65 8.51
N LYS A 234 19.78 11.65 8.93
CA LYS A 234 18.50 11.41 9.61
C LYS A 234 17.41 11.05 8.62
N VAL A 235 16.54 10.13 9.00
CA VAL A 235 15.33 9.78 8.22
C VAL A 235 14.19 10.66 8.66
N VAL A 236 13.60 11.40 7.73
CA VAL A 236 12.46 12.30 7.97
C VAL A 236 11.26 11.84 7.16
N THR A 237 10.09 11.82 7.77
CA THR A 237 8.84 11.51 7.06
C THR A 237 7.73 12.49 7.45
N PRO A 238 6.92 12.93 6.47
CA PRO A 238 5.81 13.83 6.74
C PRO A 238 4.81 13.25 7.73
N LYS A 239 4.32 14.10 8.63
CA LYS A 239 3.25 13.82 9.58
C LYS A 239 2.07 14.74 9.32
N SER A 240 0.91 14.17 9.04
CA SER A 240 -0.36 14.88 8.86
C SER A 240 -1.51 13.95 9.20
N ASN A 241 -2.66 14.53 9.57
CA ASN A 241 -3.89 13.77 9.81
C ASN A 241 -4.58 13.31 8.51
N SER A 242 -4.14 13.82 7.36
CA SER A 242 -4.64 13.46 6.03
C SER A 242 -3.77 12.45 5.28
N ILE A 243 -2.63 12.06 5.85
CA ILE A 243 -1.75 11.02 5.28
C ILE A 243 -2.20 9.63 5.73
N LEU A 244 -2.23 8.67 4.78
CA LEU A 244 -2.47 7.27 5.12
C LEU A 244 -1.36 6.75 6.06
N PRO A 245 -1.70 6.14 7.22
CA PRO A 245 -0.72 5.54 8.12
C PRO A 245 -0.12 4.26 7.51
N SER A 246 0.89 4.42 6.68
CA SER A 246 1.53 3.35 5.92
C SER A 246 2.27 2.36 6.82
N ILE A 247 2.00 1.08 6.63
CA ILE A 247 2.68 -0.02 7.32
C ILE A 247 4.15 -0.09 6.89
N THR A 248 4.42 0.11 5.60
CA THR A 248 5.78 0.16 5.07
C THR A 248 6.56 1.32 5.68
N ARG A 249 6.00 2.53 5.75
CA ARG A 249 6.63 3.69 6.38
C ARG A 249 6.97 3.42 7.85
N ARG A 250 6.00 2.88 8.63
CA ARG A 250 6.22 2.50 10.04
C ARG A 250 7.34 1.48 10.18
N SER A 251 7.42 0.52 9.26
CA SER A 251 8.47 -0.51 9.25
C SER A 251 9.82 0.07 8.88
N ILE A 252 9.89 1.01 7.92
CA ILE A 252 11.13 1.72 7.55
C ILE A 252 11.64 2.56 8.70
N MET A 253 10.77 3.28 9.41
CA MET A 253 11.17 4.06 10.60
C MET A 253 11.80 3.16 11.68
N TYR A 254 11.19 1.99 11.92
CA TYR A 254 11.75 1.01 12.85
C TYR A 254 13.10 0.47 12.37
N VAL A 255 13.19 0.08 11.10
CA VAL A 255 14.45 -0.41 10.49
C VAL A 255 15.56 0.64 10.56
N ALA A 256 15.24 1.90 10.26
CA ALA A 256 16.19 2.99 10.35
C ALA A 256 16.79 3.10 11.76
N LYS A 257 15.95 3.04 12.78
CA LYS A 257 16.34 3.19 14.17
C LYS A 257 17.03 1.95 14.72
N GLU A 258 16.38 0.79 14.63
CA GLU A 258 16.80 -0.42 15.36
C GLU A 258 17.86 -1.25 14.60
N TYR A 259 17.87 -1.20 13.25
CA TYR A 259 18.83 -1.97 12.44
C TYR A 259 20.00 -1.12 11.94
N LEU A 260 19.75 0.16 11.63
CA LEU A 260 20.76 1.03 11.04
C LEU A 260 21.29 2.09 12.00
N GLY A 261 20.71 2.22 13.21
CA GLY A 261 21.15 3.19 14.23
C GLY A 261 20.96 4.65 13.81
N LEU A 262 20.02 4.93 12.90
CA LEU A 262 19.76 6.27 12.40
C LEU A 262 18.72 7.00 13.26
N GLU A 263 18.84 8.32 13.35
CA GLU A 263 17.77 9.15 13.89
C GLU A 263 16.58 9.20 12.95
N VAL A 264 15.37 9.22 13.51
CA VAL A 264 14.12 9.27 12.77
C VAL A 264 13.24 10.39 13.29
N GLU A 265 12.77 11.24 12.39
CA GLU A 265 11.84 12.33 12.68
C GLU A 265 10.54 12.14 11.91
N GLU A 266 9.42 12.07 12.62
CA GLU A 266 8.08 12.15 12.04
C GLU A 266 7.48 13.51 12.38
N ARG A 267 7.49 14.43 11.40
CA ARG A 267 7.11 15.82 11.59
C ARG A 267 6.47 16.43 10.36
N GLU A 268 5.98 17.66 10.47
CA GLU A 268 5.64 18.45 9.29
C GLU A 268 6.90 18.68 8.45
N VAL A 269 6.77 18.53 7.13
CA VAL A 269 7.83 18.80 6.15
C VAL A 269 7.33 19.90 5.21
N PHE A 270 8.02 21.02 5.16
CA PHE A 270 7.64 22.12 4.29
C PHE A 270 8.24 21.95 2.89
N ILE A 271 7.48 22.32 1.86
CA ILE A 271 7.94 22.19 0.46
C ILE A 271 9.26 22.95 0.23
N ASP A 272 9.46 24.08 0.88
CA ASP A 272 10.66 24.93 0.74
C ASP A 272 11.93 24.26 1.30
N GLU A 273 11.80 23.34 2.28
CA GLU A 273 12.93 22.59 2.84
C GLU A 273 13.30 21.35 2.02
N VAL A 274 12.46 20.90 1.09
CA VAL A 274 12.69 19.67 0.34
C VAL A 274 14.02 19.69 -0.44
N LYS A 275 14.44 20.84 -0.91
CA LYS A 275 15.74 21.06 -1.59
C LYS A 275 16.96 20.84 -0.69
N ASP A 276 16.79 20.84 0.62
CA ASP A 276 17.89 20.69 1.60
C ASP A 276 18.15 19.22 1.96
N PHE A 277 17.26 18.30 1.61
CA PHE A 277 17.45 16.87 1.82
C PHE A 277 18.49 16.27 0.86
N ALA A 278 19.18 15.24 1.33
CA ALA A 278 20.18 14.50 0.55
C ALA A 278 19.54 13.41 -0.31
N GLU A 279 18.45 12.79 0.17
CA GLU A 279 17.76 11.70 -0.53
C GLU A 279 16.25 11.83 -0.36
N CYS A 280 15.51 11.30 -1.34
CA CYS A 280 14.06 11.16 -1.28
C CYS A 280 13.63 9.78 -1.80
N GLY A 281 12.62 9.21 -1.18
CA GLY A 281 11.99 7.98 -1.61
C GLY A 281 10.49 7.97 -1.32
N LEU A 282 9.77 7.19 -2.11
CA LEU A 282 8.36 6.85 -1.88
C LEU A 282 8.27 5.45 -1.29
N CYS A 283 7.51 5.27 -0.21
CA CYS A 283 7.36 3.97 0.41
C CYS A 283 5.92 3.46 0.41
N GLY A 284 5.77 2.18 0.08
CA GLY A 284 4.48 1.50 0.02
C GLY A 284 4.62 0.00 -0.23
N THR A 285 3.52 -0.73 -0.11
CA THR A 285 3.52 -2.20 -0.25
C THR A 285 4.00 -2.67 -1.63
N ALA A 286 3.67 -1.93 -2.70
CA ALA A 286 3.97 -2.36 -4.06
C ALA A 286 5.48 -2.37 -4.35
N ALA A 287 6.16 -1.26 -4.10
CA ALA A 287 7.57 -1.05 -4.45
C ALA A 287 8.54 -1.21 -3.28
N VAL A 288 8.06 -1.26 -2.04
CA VAL A 288 8.78 -1.11 -0.78
C VAL A 288 9.34 0.32 -0.66
N ILE A 289 10.36 0.67 -1.45
CA ILE A 289 10.82 2.04 -1.63
C ILE A 289 11.10 2.28 -3.12
N SER A 290 10.50 3.35 -3.67
CA SER A 290 10.84 3.91 -4.99
C SER A 290 11.75 5.11 -4.78
N PRO A 291 12.97 5.14 -5.31
CA PRO A 291 13.82 6.31 -5.21
C PRO A 291 13.26 7.47 -6.03
N VAL A 292 13.41 8.69 -5.53
CA VAL A 292 13.03 9.92 -6.23
C VAL A 292 14.29 10.69 -6.57
N GLY A 293 14.53 10.94 -7.85
CA GLY A 293 15.70 11.69 -8.32
C GLY A 293 15.44 13.18 -8.47
N LYS A 294 14.19 13.53 -8.82
CA LYS A 294 13.80 14.93 -9.06
C LYS A 294 12.34 15.18 -8.69
N ILE A 295 12.09 16.35 -8.10
CA ILE A 295 10.75 16.90 -7.90
C ILE A 295 10.67 18.23 -8.64
N VAL A 296 9.57 18.49 -9.34
CA VAL A 296 9.33 19.76 -10.03
C VAL A 296 8.16 20.46 -9.36
N ASN A 297 8.44 21.62 -8.79
CA ASN A 297 7.47 22.49 -8.13
C ASN A 297 7.24 23.74 -8.99
N HIS A 298 6.15 23.77 -9.76
CA HIS A 298 5.79 24.90 -10.63
C HIS A 298 6.94 25.44 -11.50
N GLY A 299 7.71 24.50 -12.08
CA GLY A 299 8.86 24.81 -12.95
C GLY A 299 10.21 24.94 -12.22
N GLU A 300 10.21 24.98 -10.88
CA GLU A 300 11.43 24.86 -10.10
C GLU A 300 11.83 23.39 -9.95
N GLU A 301 13.02 23.03 -10.38
CA GLU A 301 13.56 21.67 -10.25
C GLU A 301 14.30 21.50 -8.93
N ILE A 302 13.88 20.53 -8.13
CA ILE A 302 14.56 20.08 -6.91
C ILE A 302 15.19 18.73 -7.24
N CYS A 303 16.53 18.72 -7.39
CA CYS A 303 17.29 17.51 -7.71
C CYS A 303 18.00 16.99 -6.48
N PHE A 304 17.92 15.68 -6.24
CA PHE A 304 18.66 15.03 -5.17
C PHE A 304 20.05 14.59 -5.61
N PRO A 305 21.06 14.56 -4.71
CA PRO A 305 22.45 14.25 -5.08
C PRO A 305 22.69 12.92 -5.78
N SER A 306 21.89 11.87 -5.49
CA SER A 306 21.93 10.58 -6.21
C SER A 306 21.46 10.67 -7.67
N GLY A 307 20.75 11.76 -8.02
CA GLY A 307 20.27 12.01 -9.39
C GLY A 307 19.25 10.98 -9.85
N MET A 308 19.25 10.76 -11.19
CA MET A 308 18.35 9.83 -11.89
C MET A 308 19.00 8.46 -12.17
N ASP A 309 20.21 8.21 -11.69
CA ASP A 309 20.97 7.01 -12.02
C ASP A 309 20.78 5.89 -10.99
N GLU A 310 20.76 6.21 -9.70
CA GLU A 310 20.69 5.22 -8.62
C GLU A 310 19.90 5.71 -7.39
N MET A 311 19.51 4.75 -6.55
CA MET A 311 18.93 5.01 -5.26
C MET A 311 19.96 5.59 -4.29
N GLY A 312 19.59 6.60 -3.50
CA GLY A 312 20.46 7.17 -2.49
C GLY A 312 20.98 6.12 -1.49
N PRO A 313 22.18 6.27 -0.95
CA PRO A 313 22.85 5.22 -0.17
C PRO A 313 22.09 4.82 1.10
N ILE A 314 21.46 5.74 1.82
CA ILE A 314 20.66 5.43 3.02
C ILE A 314 19.33 4.77 2.61
N THR A 315 18.65 5.34 1.63
CA THR A 315 17.42 4.78 1.06
C THR A 315 17.61 3.34 0.59
N LYS A 316 18.76 3.06 -0.05
CA LYS A 316 19.16 1.71 -0.49
C LYS A 316 19.32 0.75 0.69
N LYS A 317 20.03 1.16 1.75
CA LYS A 317 20.18 0.34 2.96
C LYS A 317 18.83 0.03 3.61
N LEU A 318 17.93 1.01 3.68
CA LEU A 318 16.57 0.81 4.19
C LEU A 318 15.79 -0.20 3.34
N TYR A 319 15.87 -0.07 2.03
CA TYR A 319 15.24 -0.99 1.07
C TYR A 319 15.78 -2.43 1.22
N GLU A 320 17.10 -2.60 1.21
CA GLU A 320 17.76 -3.90 1.31
C GLU A 320 17.48 -4.58 2.65
N THR A 321 17.49 -3.81 3.76
CA THR A 321 17.20 -4.35 5.09
C THR A 321 15.74 -4.78 5.19
N LEU A 322 14.79 -3.93 4.80
CA LEU A 322 13.37 -4.27 4.90
C LEU A 322 12.99 -5.44 3.98
N THR A 323 13.49 -5.48 2.75
CA THR A 323 13.27 -6.62 1.84
C THR A 323 13.97 -7.88 2.35
N GLY A 324 15.14 -7.75 2.98
CA GLY A 324 15.83 -8.85 3.65
C GLY A 324 15.00 -9.46 4.76
N ILE A 325 14.35 -8.64 5.58
CA ILE A 325 13.39 -9.08 6.62
C ILE A 325 12.20 -9.80 5.98
N GLN A 326 11.57 -9.19 4.97
CA GLN A 326 10.38 -9.75 4.30
C GLN A 326 10.65 -11.11 3.65
N MET A 327 11.87 -11.32 3.15
CA MET A 327 12.29 -12.58 2.50
C MET A 327 12.97 -13.56 3.46
N GLY A 328 13.02 -13.28 4.76
CA GLY A 328 13.61 -14.15 5.77
C GLY A 328 15.14 -14.24 5.76
N ARG A 329 15.83 -13.34 5.05
CA ARG A 329 17.31 -13.26 5.03
C ARG A 329 17.89 -12.50 6.23
N ILE A 330 17.10 -11.61 6.79
CA ILE A 330 17.42 -10.85 7.99
C ILE A 330 16.39 -11.22 9.04
N GLU A 331 16.83 -11.41 10.28
CA GLU A 331 15.93 -11.72 11.39
C GLU A 331 14.87 -10.64 11.55
N ALA A 332 13.62 -11.06 11.58
CA ALA A 332 12.48 -10.16 11.74
C ALA A 332 12.19 -9.92 13.22
N PRO A 333 11.71 -8.74 13.61
CA PRO A 333 11.09 -8.57 14.92
C PRO A 333 9.93 -9.55 15.11
N GLU A 334 9.67 -9.93 16.35
CA GLU A 334 8.58 -10.83 16.70
C GLU A 334 7.23 -10.36 16.11
N GLY A 335 6.47 -11.26 15.51
CA GLY A 335 5.16 -10.99 14.92
C GLY A 335 5.19 -10.30 13.54
N TRP A 336 6.34 -9.89 13.02
CA TRP A 336 6.39 -9.22 11.71
C TRP A 336 6.17 -10.19 10.54
N LEU A 337 6.68 -11.40 10.63
CA LEU A 337 6.44 -12.46 9.66
C LEU A 337 5.45 -13.48 10.23
N VAL A 338 4.34 -13.64 9.55
CA VAL A 338 3.31 -14.63 9.88
C VAL A 338 3.36 -15.75 8.85
N GLU A 339 3.71 -16.94 9.31
CA GLU A 339 3.81 -18.13 8.45
C GLU A 339 2.43 -18.65 8.05
N ILE A 340 2.29 -18.99 6.79
CA ILE A 340 1.10 -19.62 6.20
C ILE A 340 1.35 -21.14 6.16
N LYS A 341 0.66 -21.86 7.04
CA LYS A 341 0.80 -23.34 7.19
C LYS A 341 -0.33 -24.09 6.52
#